data_738b41f3c5ab5cd44f225dfb3f0359e2
#
_entry.id   738b41f3c5ab5cd44f225dfb3f0359e2
#
_cell.length_a   1.000
_cell.length_b   1.000
_cell.length_c   1.000
_cell.angle_alpha   90.00
_cell.angle_beta   90.00
_cell.angle_gamma   90.00
#
_symmetry.space_group_name_H-M   'P 1'
#
loop_
_entity.id
_entity.type
_entity.pdbx_description
1 polymer ?
#
loop_
_entity_poly.entity_id
_entity_poly.type
_entity_poly.pdbx_seq_one_letter_code
_entity_poly.pdbx_strand_id
1 'polypeptide(L)'
;MNKFIASGCLLLSVLTLSCTSGIREKGEIGKTASVEQSAFSQEQVKPLYAQGFKLTYADQYVLADIQDPQNEESTTFHYAFVKRGSKPTGIPVDYTVIELPIRSVICMTSLQLSNFIKLGALDKVVGITSTRHLFNKEMNERLKEGKTAKIGIEGNFDNEVIMSMNPDLILVSPFKRGGYETLKDVGIPLIPHLGYKETTPLGQAEWIKFIGLLLGVEKEGNERFAAIEKRYNELKELTADGNVKKRPIVFSGELRGGNWYAVGGKSFLAQLFKDAGADYFLKDDERSGGVTLDFETVYNQADDADYW
;
A
#
# COMPACT_ATOMS: atom_id res chain seq x y z
N MET A 1 -45.27 -8.83 -56.56
CA MET A 1 -46.68 -8.44 -56.76
C MET A 1 -47.06 -7.46 -55.67
N ASN A 2 -47.32 -6.24 -56.06
CA ASN A 2 -48.09 -5.15 -55.43
C ASN A 2 -47.54 -4.55 -54.11
N LYS A 3 -46.98 -3.33 -54.18
CA LYS A 3 -47.62 -1.98 -54.33
C LYS A 3 -48.35 -1.58 -53.04
N PHE A 4 -48.22 -0.44 -52.45
CA PHE A 4 -48.23 1.00 -52.71
C PHE A 4 -48.46 1.69 -51.37
N ILE A 5 -48.13 2.81 -51.01
CA ILE A 5 -48.11 4.28 -51.31
C ILE A 5 -48.23 4.96 -49.93
N ALA A 6 -47.36 5.78 -49.47
CA ALA A 6 -47.16 7.23 -49.60
C ALA A 6 -48.22 8.13 -48.92
N SER A 7 -47.75 9.23 -48.45
CA SER A 7 -48.40 10.53 -48.07
C SER A 7 -48.39 10.79 -46.55
N GLY A 8 -47.75 11.79 -45.97
CA GLY A 8 -47.53 13.18 -46.40
C GLY A 8 -48.57 14.08 -45.75
N CYS A 9 -48.18 14.83 -44.70
CA CYS A 9 -48.81 16.11 -44.44
C CYS A 9 -47.92 17.00 -43.53
N LEU A 10 -47.61 18.07 -44.11
CA LEU A 10 -46.95 19.30 -43.70
C LEU A 10 -48.01 20.27 -43.13
N LEU A 11 -47.73 21.01 -42.05
CA LEU A 11 -48.34 22.28 -41.63
C LEU A 11 -47.54 22.78 -40.41
N LEU A 12 -46.71 23.74 -40.52
CA LEU A 12 -46.69 25.19 -40.75
C LEU A 12 -47.36 26.04 -39.67
N SER A 13 -46.51 26.88 -39.04
CA SER A 13 -46.70 28.22 -38.44
C SER A 13 -47.57 28.33 -37.18
N VAL A 14 -47.12 29.07 -36.19
CA VAL A 14 -47.23 30.56 -36.12
C VAL A 14 -46.34 31.12 -35.02
N LEU A 15 -45.54 32.13 -35.37
CA LEU A 15 -44.89 33.08 -34.49
C LEU A 15 -45.93 33.98 -33.80
N THR A 16 -45.71 34.24 -32.49
CA THR A 16 -46.18 35.48 -31.89
C THR A 16 -45.06 36.10 -31.04
N LEU A 17 -44.51 37.17 -31.55
CA LEU A 17 -43.80 38.18 -30.76
C LEU A 17 -44.80 38.89 -29.84
N SER A 18 -44.43 39.02 -28.57
CA SER A 18 -44.97 40.11 -27.74
C SER A 18 -43.84 40.73 -26.95
N CYS A 19 -43.48 41.94 -27.32
CA CYS A 19 -42.69 42.86 -26.52
C CYS A 19 -43.56 43.49 -25.45
N THR A 20 -43.10 43.51 -24.21
CA THR A 20 -43.38 44.59 -23.27
C THR A 20 -42.20 44.85 -22.37
N SER A 21 -41.93 46.09 -22.24
CA SER A 21 -40.81 46.81 -21.65
C SER A 21 -40.76 46.80 -20.12
N GLY A 22 -39.53 46.71 -19.60
CA GLY A 22 -39.07 47.57 -18.51
C GLY A 22 -39.27 47.03 -17.09
N ILE A 23 -38.17 46.73 -16.46
CA ILE A 23 -37.71 47.35 -15.20
C ILE A 23 -36.30 46.75 -14.92
N ARG A 24 -35.34 47.64 -14.74
CA ARG A 24 -33.97 47.32 -14.30
C ARG A 24 -34.00 47.04 -12.79
N GLU A 25 -33.70 45.80 -12.39
CA GLU A 25 -33.10 45.52 -11.08
C GLU A 25 -31.74 44.91 -11.25
N LYS A 26 -30.77 45.57 -10.63
CA LYS A 26 -29.40 45.06 -10.45
C LYS A 26 -29.46 43.86 -9.51
N GLY A 27 -29.47 42.67 -10.05
CA GLY A 27 -29.21 41.45 -9.33
C GLY A 27 -27.75 41.07 -9.53
N GLU A 28 -27.01 40.93 -8.44
CA GLU A 28 -25.67 40.47 -8.36
C GLU A 28 -25.52 39.12 -9.11
N ILE A 29 -24.56 39.10 -10.01
CA ILE A 29 -24.09 37.86 -10.63
C ILE A 29 -23.42 37.07 -9.53
N GLY A 30 -24.16 36.16 -8.95
CA GLY A 30 -23.61 35.09 -8.13
C GLY A 30 -22.57 34.34 -8.97
N LYS A 31 -21.29 34.53 -8.62
CA LYS A 31 -20.23 33.65 -9.04
C LYS A 31 -20.64 32.24 -8.63
N THR A 32 -21.06 31.43 -9.59
CA THR A 32 -21.01 29.97 -9.46
C THR A 32 -19.54 29.65 -9.22
N ALA A 33 -19.21 29.43 -7.95
CA ALA A 33 -17.97 28.78 -7.58
C ALA A 33 -17.99 27.45 -8.31
N SER A 34 -17.16 27.31 -9.33
CA SER A 34 -16.77 26.02 -9.85
C SER A 34 -16.20 25.25 -8.66
N VAL A 35 -16.89 24.20 -8.27
CA VAL A 35 -16.32 23.20 -7.36
C VAL A 35 -15.12 22.67 -8.11
N GLU A 36 -13.93 23.20 -7.83
CA GLU A 36 -12.68 22.60 -8.25
C GLU A 36 -12.68 21.18 -7.64
N GLN A 37 -12.85 20.20 -8.51
CA GLN A 37 -12.71 18.80 -8.10
C GLN A 37 -11.34 18.67 -7.45
N SER A 38 -11.32 18.16 -6.21
CA SER A 38 -10.09 17.81 -5.49
C SER A 38 -9.09 17.16 -6.43
N ALA A 39 -7.84 17.59 -6.34
CA ALA A 39 -6.75 17.12 -7.22
C ALA A 39 -6.50 15.60 -7.09
N PHE A 40 -6.97 15.01 -5.99
CA PHE A 40 -6.93 13.59 -5.69
C PHE A 40 -8.32 12.97 -5.91
N SER A 41 -8.33 11.72 -6.34
CA SER A 41 -9.51 10.96 -6.75
C SER A 41 -10.65 11.09 -5.74
N GLN A 42 -11.88 10.93 -6.22
CA GLN A 42 -13.08 10.92 -5.36
C GLN A 42 -13.05 9.76 -4.35
N GLU A 43 -12.23 8.75 -4.59
CA GLU A 43 -12.05 7.60 -3.71
C GLU A 43 -10.77 7.74 -2.87
N GLN A 44 -10.93 8.30 -1.67
CA GLN A 44 -9.84 8.43 -0.72
C GLN A 44 -9.40 7.07 -0.17
N VAL A 45 -8.10 6.91 0.04
CA VAL A 45 -7.52 5.82 0.80
C VAL A 45 -7.72 6.10 2.29
N LYS A 46 -8.41 5.18 2.98
CA LYS A 46 -8.62 5.23 4.44
C LYS A 46 -8.13 3.91 5.03
N PRO A 47 -7.00 3.91 5.76
CA PRO A 47 -6.57 2.71 6.47
C PRO A 47 -7.53 2.38 7.60
N LEU A 48 -7.89 1.09 7.73
CA LEU A 48 -8.76 0.55 8.77
C LEU A 48 -8.00 -0.39 9.71
N TYR A 49 -7.02 -1.10 9.20
CA TYR A 49 -6.22 -2.12 9.90
C TYR A 49 -4.75 -1.73 10.01
N ALA A 50 -4.21 -1.09 8.98
CA ALA A 50 -2.82 -0.63 8.97
C ALA A 50 -2.63 0.50 9.97
N GLN A 51 -1.63 0.38 10.81
CA GLN A 51 -1.26 1.35 11.84
C GLN A 51 0.03 2.11 11.49
N GLY A 52 0.79 1.61 10.54
CA GLY A 52 2.09 2.17 10.15
C GLY A 52 2.01 3.40 9.26
N PHE A 53 0.81 3.80 8.78
CA PHE A 53 0.63 5.05 8.04
C PHE A 53 -0.72 5.71 8.31
N LYS A 54 -0.73 7.03 8.29
CA LYS A 54 -1.93 7.87 8.39
C LYS A 54 -1.96 8.83 7.21
N LEU A 55 -3.15 9.06 6.65
CA LEU A 55 -3.36 10.01 5.54
C LEU A 55 -4.31 11.11 5.96
N THR A 56 -3.97 12.35 5.63
CA THR A 56 -4.80 13.53 5.83
C THR A 56 -4.97 14.24 4.51
N TYR A 57 -6.20 14.28 4.00
CA TYR A 57 -6.53 14.87 2.71
C TYR A 57 -6.81 16.35 2.85
N ALA A 58 -6.13 17.17 2.07
CA ALA A 58 -6.40 18.59 1.84
C ALA A 58 -6.83 18.79 0.38
N ASP A 59 -7.24 20.00 0.03
CA ASP A 59 -7.78 20.29 -1.31
C ASP A 59 -6.76 20.04 -2.43
N GLN A 60 -5.48 20.32 -2.19
CA GLN A 60 -4.43 20.28 -3.21
C GLN A 60 -3.31 19.26 -2.94
N TYR A 61 -3.33 18.60 -1.79
CA TYR A 61 -2.31 17.62 -1.41
C TYR A 61 -2.84 16.62 -0.39
N VAL A 62 -2.13 15.52 -0.23
CA VAL A 62 -2.37 14.53 0.83
C VAL A 62 -1.14 14.48 1.72
N LEU A 63 -1.32 14.69 3.01
CA LEU A 63 -0.25 14.46 4.00
C LEU A 63 -0.25 12.99 4.38
N ALA A 64 0.94 12.41 4.44
CA ALA A 64 1.15 11.04 4.88
C ALA A 64 2.18 11.04 6.01
N ASP A 65 1.76 10.55 7.16
CA ASP A 65 2.61 10.30 8.33
C ASP A 65 2.86 8.81 8.42
N ILE A 66 4.13 8.40 8.41
CA ILE A 66 4.55 7.01 8.47
C ILE A 66 5.37 6.79 9.74
N GLN A 67 4.93 5.85 10.58
CA GLN A 67 5.57 5.54 11.85
C GLN A 67 5.60 4.03 12.09
N ASP A 68 6.57 3.55 12.88
CA ASP A 68 6.65 2.15 13.26
C ASP A 68 5.47 1.78 14.17
N PRO A 69 4.54 0.91 13.71
CA PRO A 69 3.35 0.55 14.49
C PRO A 69 3.67 -0.26 15.77
N GLN A 70 4.91 -0.75 15.90
CA GLN A 70 5.36 -1.48 17.07
C GLN A 70 6.16 -0.61 18.05
N ASN A 71 6.38 0.66 17.73
CA ASN A 71 7.13 1.59 18.57
C ASN A 71 6.61 3.02 18.40
N GLU A 72 5.73 3.44 19.29
CA GLU A 72 5.10 4.76 19.28
C GLU A 72 6.12 5.90 19.51
N GLU A 73 7.28 5.62 20.10
CA GLU A 73 8.37 6.60 20.31
C GLU A 73 9.28 6.72 19.08
N SER A 74 9.06 5.92 18.04
CA SER A 74 9.86 5.97 16.81
C SER A 74 9.65 7.27 16.04
N THR A 75 10.64 7.60 15.22
CA THR A 75 10.55 8.77 14.33
C THR A 75 9.36 8.61 13.37
N THR A 76 8.53 9.65 13.29
CA THR A 76 7.50 9.78 12.25
C THR A 76 8.14 10.42 11.02
N PHE A 77 7.87 9.84 9.86
CA PHE A 77 8.30 10.36 8.56
C PHE A 77 7.13 11.08 7.90
N HIS A 78 7.36 12.31 7.44
CA HIS A 78 6.33 13.20 6.92
C HIS A 78 6.48 13.41 5.41
N TYR A 79 5.41 13.12 4.66
CA TYR A 79 5.36 13.30 3.20
C TYR A 79 4.13 14.08 2.79
N ALA A 80 4.28 14.98 1.82
CA ALA A 80 3.19 15.67 1.17
C ALA A 80 3.10 15.20 -0.28
N PHE A 81 2.06 14.49 -0.61
CA PHE A 81 1.78 14.03 -1.96
C PHE A 81 1.01 15.11 -2.71
N VAL A 82 1.55 15.55 -3.84
CA VAL A 82 1.00 16.60 -4.67
C VAL A 82 0.77 16.09 -6.09
N LYS A 83 -0.20 16.66 -6.79
CA LYS A 83 -0.39 16.35 -8.21
C LYS A 83 0.83 16.78 -9.01
N ARG A 84 1.31 15.92 -9.89
CA ARG A 84 2.48 16.19 -10.72
C ARG A 84 2.34 17.50 -11.49
N GLY A 85 3.37 18.36 -11.35
CA GLY A 85 3.41 19.69 -11.95
C GLY A 85 2.59 20.75 -11.22
N SER A 86 1.90 20.43 -10.13
CA SER A 86 1.23 21.42 -9.29
C SER A 86 2.21 22.05 -8.29
N LYS A 87 1.86 23.24 -7.79
CA LYS A 87 2.63 23.95 -6.76
C LYS A 87 1.67 24.41 -5.65
N PRO A 88 1.13 23.48 -4.85
CA PRO A 88 0.24 23.85 -3.77
C PRO A 88 0.96 24.69 -2.72
N THR A 89 0.19 25.51 -2.02
CA THR A 89 0.66 26.32 -0.89
C THR A 89 0.15 25.72 0.42
N GLY A 90 0.80 26.06 1.53
CA GLY A 90 0.35 25.63 2.86
C GLY A 90 0.80 24.23 3.27
N ILE A 91 1.72 23.60 2.53
CA ILE A 91 2.38 22.36 2.96
C ILE A 91 3.30 22.69 4.15
N PRO A 92 3.22 21.96 5.28
CA PRO A 92 4.13 22.16 6.40
C PRO A 92 5.59 21.94 5.99
N VAL A 93 6.52 22.71 6.59
CA VAL A 93 7.93 22.74 6.16
C VAL A 93 8.71 21.46 6.43
N ASP A 94 8.24 20.64 7.33
CA ASP A 94 8.81 19.35 7.72
C ASP A 94 8.36 18.18 6.83
N TYR A 95 7.47 18.45 5.86
CA TYR A 95 6.99 17.45 4.92
C TYR A 95 7.83 17.40 3.64
N THR A 96 8.29 16.20 3.31
CA THR A 96 8.95 15.95 2.01
C THR A 96 7.90 15.89 0.90
N VAL A 97 8.01 16.78 -0.09
CA VAL A 97 7.06 16.84 -1.22
C VAL A 97 7.38 15.76 -2.24
N ILE A 98 6.36 15.00 -2.64
CA ILE A 98 6.45 13.95 -3.67
C ILE A 98 5.31 14.13 -4.68
N GLU A 99 5.67 14.17 -5.95
CA GLU A 99 4.70 14.29 -7.04
C GLU A 99 4.06 12.96 -7.41
N LEU A 100 2.72 12.92 -7.45
CA LEU A 100 1.92 11.76 -7.88
C LEU A 100 1.22 12.00 -9.23
N PRO A 101 0.93 10.92 -10.00
CA PRO A 101 1.38 9.55 -9.77
C PRO A 101 2.88 9.38 -9.98
N ILE A 102 3.48 8.42 -9.27
CA ILE A 102 4.88 8.07 -9.50
C ILE A 102 5.04 7.36 -10.85
N ARG A 103 6.18 7.59 -11.50
CA ARG A 103 6.52 7.00 -12.80
C ARG A 103 7.50 5.85 -12.66
N SER A 104 8.36 5.93 -11.65
CA SER A 104 9.41 4.97 -11.40
C SER A 104 9.71 4.86 -9.91
N VAL A 105 10.01 3.64 -9.48
CA VAL A 105 10.27 3.32 -8.07
C VAL A 105 11.31 2.22 -7.96
N ILE A 106 12.09 2.28 -6.90
CA ILE A 106 12.94 1.17 -6.46
C ILE A 106 12.27 0.47 -5.29
N CYS A 107 12.16 -0.86 -5.36
CA CYS A 107 11.66 -1.72 -4.29
C CYS A 107 12.82 -2.49 -3.65
N MET A 108 13.02 -2.34 -2.35
CA MET A 108 14.10 -3.00 -1.62
C MET A 108 13.74 -4.38 -1.08
N THR A 109 12.45 -4.75 -1.07
CA THR A 109 12.02 -6.05 -0.55
C THR A 109 10.95 -6.68 -1.43
N SER A 110 10.80 -8.00 -1.33
CA SER A 110 9.74 -8.75 -2.02
C SER A 110 8.34 -8.37 -1.54
N LEU A 111 8.19 -7.96 -0.27
CA LEU A 111 6.92 -7.48 0.26
C LEU A 111 6.47 -6.20 -0.46
N GLN A 112 7.37 -5.23 -0.64
CA GLN A 112 7.09 -4.01 -1.40
C GLN A 112 6.73 -4.36 -2.85
N LEU A 113 7.52 -5.21 -3.51
CA LEU A 113 7.29 -5.64 -4.87
C LEU A 113 5.93 -6.34 -5.06
N SER A 114 5.47 -7.10 -4.06
CA SER A 114 4.21 -7.84 -4.14
C SER A 114 2.99 -6.93 -4.38
N ASN A 115 3.00 -5.72 -3.84
CA ASN A 115 1.93 -4.74 -4.06
C ASN A 115 1.88 -4.27 -5.51
N PHE A 116 3.04 -4.01 -6.13
CA PHE A 116 3.12 -3.65 -7.56
C PHE A 116 2.68 -4.81 -8.47
N ILE A 117 3.01 -6.06 -8.11
CA ILE A 117 2.51 -7.25 -8.82
C ILE A 117 0.98 -7.29 -8.76
N LYS A 118 0.40 -7.11 -7.58
CA LYS A 118 -1.04 -7.18 -7.37
C LYS A 118 -1.82 -6.05 -8.07
N LEU A 119 -1.20 -4.89 -8.23
CA LEU A 119 -1.77 -3.74 -8.93
C LEU A 119 -1.42 -3.72 -10.44
N GLY A 120 -0.69 -4.71 -10.95
CA GLY A 120 -0.30 -4.78 -12.37
C GLY A 120 0.66 -3.65 -12.79
N ALA A 121 1.46 -3.12 -11.85
CA ALA A 121 2.31 -1.94 -12.03
C ALA A 121 3.81 -2.27 -11.99
N LEU A 122 4.21 -3.47 -12.41
CA LEU A 122 5.62 -3.87 -12.45
C LEU A 122 6.45 -3.01 -13.41
N ASP A 123 5.83 -2.39 -14.39
CA ASP A 123 6.47 -1.45 -15.31
C ASP A 123 7.04 -0.21 -14.60
N LYS A 124 6.53 0.14 -13.43
CA LYS A 124 7.02 1.24 -12.60
C LYS A 124 8.25 0.87 -11.78
N VAL A 125 8.51 -0.43 -11.59
CA VAL A 125 9.66 -0.89 -10.79
C VAL A 125 10.90 -0.93 -11.65
N VAL A 126 11.78 0.07 -11.46
CA VAL A 126 13.03 0.22 -12.22
C VAL A 126 14.23 -0.39 -11.52
N GLY A 127 14.16 -0.62 -10.21
CA GLY A 127 15.26 -1.22 -9.44
C GLY A 127 14.76 -2.12 -8.31
N ILE A 128 15.50 -3.18 -8.05
CA ILE A 128 15.30 -4.10 -6.92
C ILE A 128 16.64 -4.52 -6.31
N THR A 129 16.62 -4.96 -5.05
CA THR A 129 17.82 -5.47 -4.39
C THR A 129 18.09 -6.92 -4.77
N SER A 130 17.89 -7.84 -3.83
CA SER A 130 18.17 -9.26 -4.01
C SER A 130 17.14 -9.97 -4.89
N THR A 131 17.63 -10.86 -5.75
CA THR A 131 16.79 -11.73 -6.60
C THR A 131 16.80 -13.19 -6.16
N ARG A 132 17.44 -13.51 -5.02
CA ARG A 132 17.65 -14.89 -4.55
C ARG A 132 16.36 -15.69 -4.41
N HIS A 133 15.27 -15.04 -4.01
CA HIS A 133 13.96 -15.65 -3.81
C HIS A 133 12.88 -14.97 -4.69
N LEU A 134 13.28 -14.49 -5.85
CA LEU A 134 12.36 -13.86 -6.81
C LEU A 134 11.81 -14.92 -7.77
N PHE A 135 10.55 -15.34 -7.54
CA PHE A 135 9.89 -16.36 -8.35
C PHE A 135 8.93 -15.76 -9.40
N ASN A 136 8.67 -14.46 -9.35
CA ASN A 136 7.78 -13.80 -10.34
C ASN A 136 8.44 -13.81 -11.72
N LYS A 137 7.76 -14.42 -12.71
CA LYS A 137 8.29 -14.59 -14.07
C LYS A 137 8.48 -13.26 -14.79
N GLU A 138 7.48 -12.38 -14.74
CA GLU A 138 7.52 -11.08 -15.41
C GLU A 138 8.68 -10.23 -14.89
N MET A 139 8.88 -10.16 -13.56
CA MET A 139 10.01 -9.42 -13.00
C MET A 139 11.36 -10.03 -13.41
N ASN A 140 11.46 -11.37 -13.49
CA ASN A 140 12.67 -12.02 -13.97
C ASN A 140 12.95 -11.72 -15.46
N GLU A 141 11.92 -11.61 -16.29
CA GLU A 141 12.03 -11.20 -17.69
C GLU A 141 12.49 -9.74 -17.78
N ARG A 142 11.88 -8.83 -17.01
CA ARG A 142 12.27 -7.41 -16.95
C ARG A 142 13.74 -7.22 -16.55
N LEU A 143 14.24 -8.03 -15.61
CA LEU A 143 15.64 -8.04 -15.22
C LEU A 143 16.56 -8.51 -16.37
N LYS A 144 16.18 -9.55 -17.11
CA LYS A 144 16.93 -10.05 -18.26
C LYS A 144 16.98 -9.04 -19.41
N GLU A 145 15.89 -8.32 -19.60
CA GLU A 145 15.75 -7.29 -20.63
C GLU A 145 16.37 -5.94 -20.24
N GLY A 146 16.88 -5.81 -19.01
CA GLY A 146 17.44 -4.56 -18.51
C GLY A 146 16.40 -3.46 -18.21
N LYS A 147 15.10 -3.81 -18.19
CA LYS A 147 14.01 -2.89 -17.83
C LYS A 147 13.91 -2.61 -16.33
N THR A 148 14.50 -3.48 -15.53
CA THR A 148 14.66 -3.34 -14.09
C THR A 148 16.10 -3.72 -13.75
N ALA A 149 16.78 -2.91 -12.95
CA ALA A 149 18.16 -3.15 -12.57
C ALA A 149 18.27 -3.76 -11.15
N LYS A 150 19.38 -4.45 -10.89
CA LYS A 150 19.78 -4.82 -9.53
C LYS A 150 20.58 -3.68 -8.94
N ILE A 151 20.18 -3.20 -7.77
CA ILE A 151 20.82 -2.06 -7.09
C ILE A 151 21.77 -2.45 -5.97
N GLY A 152 22.28 -3.68 -5.98
CA GLY A 152 23.11 -4.21 -4.91
C GLY A 152 22.32 -4.95 -3.84
N ILE A 153 22.89 -5.03 -2.64
CA ILE A 153 22.32 -5.70 -1.48
C ILE A 153 22.24 -4.74 -0.29
N GLU A 154 21.45 -5.07 0.69
CA GLU A 154 21.33 -4.29 1.92
C GLU A 154 22.70 -4.06 2.57
N GLY A 155 23.05 -2.81 2.87
CA GLY A 155 24.34 -2.39 3.40
C GLY A 155 25.43 -2.15 2.33
N ASN A 156 25.18 -2.49 1.07
CA ASN A 156 26.09 -2.22 -0.06
C ASN A 156 25.29 -1.96 -1.35
N PHE A 157 24.68 -0.79 -1.41
CA PHE A 157 23.91 -0.35 -2.57
C PHE A 157 24.83 0.26 -3.62
N ASP A 158 24.48 0.05 -4.89
CA ASP A 158 25.13 0.68 -6.03
C ASP A 158 24.48 2.05 -6.32
N ASN A 159 25.03 3.09 -5.67
CA ASN A 159 24.47 4.45 -5.78
C ASN A 159 24.57 4.99 -7.21
N GLU A 160 25.58 4.60 -8.00
CA GLU A 160 25.72 5.03 -9.40
C GLU A 160 24.57 4.45 -10.25
N VAL A 161 24.29 3.17 -10.07
CA VAL A 161 23.14 2.52 -10.73
C VAL A 161 21.81 3.17 -10.29
N ILE A 162 21.63 3.43 -8.99
CA ILE A 162 20.42 4.09 -8.45
C ILE A 162 20.25 5.48 -9.06
N MET A 163 21.28 6.30 -9.07
CA MET A 163 21.24 7.65 -9.63
C MET A 163 21.00 7.64 -11.14
N SER A 164 21.57 6.68 -11.88
CA SER A 164 21.36 6.56 -13.33
C SER A 164 19.92 6.25 -13.71
N MET A 165 19.16 5.55 -12.86
CA MET A 165 17.75 5.25 -13.06
C MET A 165 16.84 6.44 -12.77
N ASN A 166 17.29 7.41 -11.98
CA ASN A 166 16.53 8.59 -11.57
C ASN A 166 15.09 8.28 -11.17
N PRO A 167 14.85 7.40 -10.17
CA PRO A 167 13.50 7.05 -9.75
C PRO A 167 12.81 8.22 -9.02
N ASP A 168 11.49 8.28 -9.08
CA ASP A 168 10.72 9.28 -8.34
C ASP A 168 10.85 9.09 -6.81
N LEU A 169 11.03 7.84 -6.36
CA LEU A 169 11.27 7.50 -4.95
C LEU A 169 11.86 6.10 -4.78
N ILE A 170 12.35 5.82 -3.58
CA ILE A 170 12.81 4.50 -3.14
C ILE A 170 11.98 4.06 -1.95
N LEU A 171 11.33 2.90 -2.03
CA LEU A 171 10.69 2.26 -0.88
C LEU A 171 11.76 1.54 -0.06
N VAL A 172 11.90 1.93 1.21
CA VAL A 172 12.90 1.37 2.11
C VAL A 172 12.27 0.57 3.24
N SER A 173 13.08 -0.30 3.86
CA SER A 173 12.72 -1.02 5.09
C SER A 173 13.80 -0.74 6.15
N PRO A 174 13.70 0.36 6.89
CA PRO A 174 14.81 0.99 7.62
C PRO A 174 15.30 0.24 8.86
N PHE A 175 14.90 -0.99 9.07
CA PHE A 175 15.09 -1.66 10.36
C PHE A 175 16.33 -2.54 10.48
N LYS A 176 17.05 -2.85 9.41
CA LYS A 176 17.96 -3.98 9.52
C LYS A 176 19.40 -3.58 9.42
N ARG A 177 20.17 -3.08 9.04
CA ARG A 177 21.65 -3.13 8.97
C ARG A 177 22.35 -1.84 8.60
N GLY A 178 21.62 -0.75 8.49
CA GLY A 178 22.19 0.50 7.99
C GLY A 178 22.38 0.48 6.47
N GLY A 179 23.12 1.43 5.96
CA GLY A 179 23.33 1.60 4.51
C GLY A 179 22.34 2.55 3.86
N TYR A 180 21.27 2.92 4.53
CA TYR A 180 20.31 3.92 4.06
C TYR A 180 20.86 5.35 4.16
N GLU A 181 21.86 5.57 5.00
CA GLU A 181 22.57 6.85 5.12
C GLU A 181 23.18 7.24 3.78
N THR A 182 23.79 6.30 3.08
CA THR A 182 24.36 6.53 1.73
C THR A 182 23.31 6.84 0.68
N LEU A 183 22.08 6.34 0.85
CA LEU A 183 20.96 6.64 -0.04
C LEU A 183 20.37 8.04 0.19
N LYS A 184 20.51 8.60 1.39
CA LYS A 184 20.07 9.99 1.66
C LYS A 184 20.87 10.99 0.82
N ASP A 185 22.14 10.67 0.55
CA ASP A 185 23.05 11.55 -0.20
C ASP A 185 22.74 11.57 -1.70
N VAL A 186 21.98 10.59 -2.23
CA VAL A 186 21.63 10.55 -3.67
C VAL A 186 20.50 11.52 -4.03
N GLY A 187 19.86 12.18 -3.04
CA GLY A 187 18.83 13.20 -3.26
C GLY A 187 17.48 12.66 -3.76
N ILE A 188 17.27 11.35 -3.73
CA ILE A 188 16.02 10.69 -4.09
C ILE A 188 15.17 10.49 -2.83
N PRO A 189 13.86 10.84 -2.82
CA PRO A 189 13.01 10.60 -1.66
C PRO A 189 12.98 9.14 -1.23
N LEU A 190 13.18 8.90 0.07
CA LEU A 190 13.09 7.58 0.68
C LEU A 190 11.76 7.48 1.44
N ILE A 191 10.91 6.52 1.10
CA ILE A 191 9.68 6.25 1.82
C ILE A 191 9.80 4.92 2.59
N PRO A 192 9.70 4.92 3.92
CA PRO A 192 9.60 3.70 4.70
C PRO A 192 8.29 2.95 4.36
N HIS A 193 8.41 1.71 3.90
CA HIS A 193 7.26 0.82 3.76
C HIS A 193 7.28 -0.16 4.94
N LEU A 194 6.47 0.14 5.95
CA LEU A 194 6.47 -0.57 7.23
C LEU A 194 5.45 -1.71 7.33
N GLY A 195 4.90 -2.17 6.21
CA GLY A 195 3.93 -3.27 6.18
C GLY A 195 4.40 -4.54 6.90
N TYR A 196 5.72 -4.81 6.91
CA TYR A 196 6.29 -5.94 7.65
C TYR A 196 6.26 -5.77 9.19
N LYS A 197 5.98 -4.56 9.67
CA LYS A 197 5.84 -4.21 11.09
C LYS A 197 4.41 -4.30 11.57
N GLU A 198 3.45 -4.40 10.67
CA GLU A 198 2.05 -4.59 11.07
C GLU A 198 1.90 -5.90 11.86
N THR A 199 1.11 -5.85 12.91
CA THR A 199 0.88 -6.98 13.81
C THR A 199 -0.27 -7.88 13.37
N THR A 200 -1.03 -7.45 12.34
CA THR A 200 -2.17 -8.19 11.81
C THR A 200 -2.03 -8.46 10.30
N PRO A 201 -2.53 -9.61 9.81
CA PRO A 201 -2.53 -9.94 8.39
C PRO A 201 -3.23 -8.90 7.51
N LEU A 202 -4.37 -8.38 7.96
CA LEU A 202 -5.10 -7.35 7.23
C LEU A 202 -4.38 -6.00 7.27
N GLY A 203 -3.73 -5.63 8.39
CA GLY A 203 -2.90 -4.43 8.47
C GLY A 203 -1.75 -4.48 7.45
N GLN A 204 -1.04 -5.61 7.36
CA GLN A 204 0.01 -5.79 6.37
C GLN A 204 -0.52 -5.71 4.93
N ALA A 205 -1.64 -6.38 4.65
CA ALA A 205 -2.25 -6.40 3.32
C ALA A 205 -2.76 -5.02 2.88
N GLU A 206 -3.17 -4.17 3.83
CA GLU A 206 -3.75 -2.86 3.55
C GLU A 206 -2.75 -1.84 2.99
N TRP A 207 -1.45 -2.09 3.11
CA TRP A 207 -0.43 -1.27 2.45
C TRP A 207 -0.55 -1.24 0.92
N ILE A 208 -1.31 -2.16 0.32
CA ILE A 208 -1.66 -2.09 -1.10
C ILE A 208 -2.42 -0.80 -1.45
N LYS A 209 -3.24 -0.27 -0.52
CA LYS A 209 -3.95 0.99 -0.71
C LYS A 209 -2.97 2.18 -0.76
N PHE A 210 -1.92 2.15 0.09
CA PHE A 210 -0.86 3.17 0.08
C PHE A 210 -0.12 3.17 -1.27
N ILE A 211 0.22 1.98 -1.78
CA ILE A 211 0.85 1.87 -3.10
C ILE A 211 -0.12 2.30 -4.21
N GLY A 212 -1.42 2.01 -4.08
CA GLY A 212 -2.46 2.51 -4.99
C GLY A 212 -2.48 4.03 -5.07
N LEU A 213 -2.39 4.72 -3.91
CA LEU A 213 -2.27 6.19 -3.85
C LEU A 213 -1.01 6.68 -4.57
N LEU A 214 0.16 6.07 -4.33
CA LEU A 214 1.40 6.45 -5.00
C LEU A 214 1.32 6.32 -6.52
N LEU A 215 0.57 5.34 -7.01
CA LEU A 215 0.38 5.05 -8.43
C LEU A 215 -0.76 5.86 -9.07
N GLY A 216 -1.61 6.55 -8.27
CA GLY A 216 -2.81 7.23 -8.75
C GLY A 216 -3.91 6.25 -9.18
N VAL A 217 -3.98 5.07 -8.55
CA VAL A 217 -4.99 4.02 -8.78
C VAL A 217 -5.65 3.62 -7.45
N GLU A 218 -6.06 4.61 -6.67
CA GLU A 218 -6.61 4.45 -5.32
C GLU A 218 -7.84 3.55 -5.32
N LYS A 219 -8.71 3.70 -6.32
CA LYS A 219 -9.89 2.86 -6.49
C LYS A 219 -9.50 1.40 -6.58
N GLU A 220 -8.56 1.07 -7.45
CA GLU A 220 -8.10 -0.30 -7.63
C GLU A 220 -7.42 -0.83 -6.37
N GLY A 221 -6.62 -0.01 -5.68
CA GLY A 221 -6.03 -0.35 -4.39
C GLY A 221 -7.08 -0.70 -3.34
N ASN A 222 -8.14 0.12 -3.23
CA ASN A 222 -9.27 -0.12 -2.33
C ASN A 222 -10.04 -1.40 -2.70
N GLU A 223 -10.34 -1.61 -3.98
CA GLU A 223 -11.05 -2.83 -4.47
C GLU A 223 -10.25 -4.10 -4.23
N ARG A 224 -8.93 -4.08 -4.50
CA ARG A 224 -8.03 -5.22 -4.22
C ARG A 224 -7.98 -5.55 -2.74
N PHE A 225 -7.84 -4.53 -1.89
CA PHE A 225 -7.87 -4.76 -0.46
C PHE A 225 -9.23 -5.31 0.02
N ALA A 226 -10.34 -4.73 -0.41
CA ALA A 226 -11.68 -5.22 -0.05
C ALA A 226 -11.90 -6.69 -0.41
N ALA A 227 -11.38 -7.13 -1.56
CA ALA A 227 -11.45 -8.54 -1.96
C ALA A 227 -10.60 -9.45 -1.03
N ILE A 228 -9.42 -8.99 -0.60
CA ILE A 228 -8.56 -9.69 0.36
C ILE A 228 -9.27 -9.76 1.71
N GLU A 229 -9.75 -8.64 2.22
CA GLU A 229 -10.46 -8.51 3.50
C GLU A 229 -11.66 -9.45 3.56
N LYS A 230 -12.53 -9.40 2.54
CA LYS A 230 -13.69 -10.28 2.44
C LYS A 230 -13.28 -11.75 2.52
N ARG A 231 -12.32 -12.17 1.69
CA ARG A 231 -11.88 -13.57 1.66
C ARG A 231 -11.22 -14.01 2.96
N TYR A 232 -10.44 -13.13 3.57
CA TYR A 232 -9.81 -13.38 4.86
C TYR A 232 -10.86 -13.62 5.95
N ASN A 233 -11.85 -12.73 6.04
CA ASN A 233 -12.91 -12.83 7.05
C ASN A 233 -13.80 -14.05 6.84
N GLU A 234 -14.15 -14.40 5.58
CA GLU A 234 -14.87 -15.64 5.28
C GLU A 234 -14.12 -16.88 5.78
N LEU A 235 -12.79 -16.94 5.59
CA LEU A 235 -11.97 -18.06 6.08
C LEU A 235 -11.86 -18.06 7.60
N LYS A 236 -11.71 -16.91 8.23
CA LYS A 236 -11.64 -16.75 9.68
C LYS A 236 -12.94 -17.21 10.37
N GLU A 237 -14.10 -16.94 9.78
CA GLU A 237 -15.39 -17.38 10.29
C GLU A 237 -15.52 -18.92 10.34
N LEU A 238 -14.86 -19.65 9.43
CA LEU A 238 -14.86 -21.11 9.46
C LEU A 238 -14.21 -21.68 10.72
N THR A 239 -13.32 -20.93 11.33
CA THR A 239 -12.52 -21.30 12.51
C THR A 239 -12.90 -20.52 13.76
N ALA A 240 -13.99 -19.73 13.71
CA ALA A 240 -14.50 -18.96 14.84
C ALA A 240 -14.83 -19.88 16.04
N ASP A 241 -14.80 -19.30 17.24
CA ASP A 241 -15.08 -20.02 18.49
C ASP A 241 -16.41 -20.77 18.42
N GLY A 242 -16.36 -22.08 18.70
CA GLY A 242 -17.49 -23.00 18.58
C GLY A 242 -17.48 -23.87 17.31
N ASN A 243 -16.80 -23.46 16.25
CA ASN A 243 -16.66 -24.27 15.03
C ASN A 243 -15.48 -25.25 15.11
N VAL A 244 -14.47 -24.96 15.93
CA VAL A 244 -13.27 -25.80 16.12
C VAL A 244 -13.35 -26.48 17.49
N LYS A 245 -13.49 -27.81 17.51
CA LYS A 245 -13.60 -28.59 18.75
C LYS A 245 -12.31 -28.63 19.57
N LYS A 246 -11.16 -28.70 18.90
CA LYS A 246 -9.81 -28.65 19.47
C LYS A 246 -8.94 -27.77 18.56
N ARG A 247 -8.33 -26.77 19.13
CA ARG A 247 -7.36 -25.94 18.40
C ARG A 247 -6.03 -26.69 18.36
N PRO A 248 -5.48 -26.98 17.17
CA PRO A 248 -4.16 -27.60 17.08
C PRO A 248 -3.07 -26.62 17.53
N ILE A 249 -2.02 -27.14 18.13
CA ILE A 249 -0.84 -26.37 18.49
C ILE A 249 0.11 -26.34 17.30
N VAL A 250 0.46 -25.12 16.85
CA VAL A 250 1.42 -24.90 15.77
C VAL A 250 2.76 -24.44 16.33
N PHE A 251 3.79 -25.19 15.99
CA PHE A 251 5.17 -24.86 16.27
C PHE A 251 5.82 -24.24 15.02
N SER A 252 6.54 -23.14 15.15
CA SER A 252 7.24 -22.53 14.01
C SER A 252 8.57 -21.94 14.42
N GLY A 253 9.43 -21.72 13.43
CA GLY A 253 10.74 -21.12 13.62
C GLY A 253 11.82 -21.86 12.83
N GLU A 254 13.05 -21.53 13.10
CA GLU A 254 14.22 -22.14 12.46
C GLU A 254 15.45 -22.10 13.36
N LEU A 255 16.35 -23.06 13.16
CA LEU A 255 17.64 -23.06 13.85
C LEU A 255 18.56 -22.01 13.24
N ARG A 256 19.04 -21.06 14.07
CA ARG A 256 19.99 -20.02 13.69
C ARG A 256 21.13 -19.94 14.71
N GLY A 257 22.35 -20.21 14.28
CA GLY A 257 23.54 -20.07 15.14
C GLY A 257 23.48 -20.87 16.44
N GLY A 258 22.86 -22.04 16.43
CA GLY A 258 22.74 -22.92 17.61
C GLY A 258 21.55 -22.65 18.52
N ASN A 259 20.76 -21.60 18.23
CA ASN A 259 19.52 -21.28 18.95
C ASN A 259 18.33 -21.36 18.01
N TRP A 260 17.15 -21.57 18.59
CA TRP A 260 15.90 -21.51 17.84
C TRP A 260 15.42 -20.08 17.72
N TYR A 261 15.19 -19.66 16.49
CA TYR A 261 14.61 -18.35 16.19
C TYR A 261 13.15 -18.52 15.81
N ALA A 262 12.26 -17.87 16.57
CA ALA A 262 10.83 -17.81 16.33
C ALA A 262 10.36 -16.35 16.38
N VAL A 263 9.06 -16.11 16.36
CA VAL A 263 8.45 -14.81 16.60
C VAL A 263 7.52 -14.88 17.81
N GLY A 264 7.33 -13.77 18.51
CA GLY A 264 6.51 -13.72 19.71
C GLY A 264 5.01 -13.86 19.43
N GLY A 265 4.24 -14.02 20.51
CA GLY A 265 2.80 -14.28 20.46
C GLY A 265 1.95 -13.11 19.98
N LYS A 266 2.48 -11.88 20.01
CA LYS A 266 1.81 -10.70 19.44
C LYS A 266 2.27 -10.35 18.03
N SER A 267 2.89 -11.30 17.33
CA SER A 267 3.34 -11.12 15.94
C SER A 267 2.20 -11.33 14.93
N PHE A 268 2.43 -10.81 13.73
CA PHE A 268 1.61 -11.11 12.54
C PHE A 268 1.37 -12.62 12.36
N LEU A 269 2.41 -13.44 12.51
CA LEU A 269 2.32 -14.89 12.31
C LEU A 269 1.46 -15.56 13.39
N ALA A 270 1.63 -15.19 14.66
CA ALA A 270 0.81 -15.68 15.75
C ALA A 270 -0.68 -15.31 15.55
N GLN A 271 -0.96 -14.07 15.10
CA GLN A 271 -2.33 -13.66 14.77
C GLN A 271 -2.90 -14.46 13.59
N LEU A 272 -2.08 -14.76 12.57
CA LEU A 272 -2.51 -15.59 11.43
C LEU A 272 -2.89 -17.01 11.87
N PHE A 273 -2.10 -17.65 12.73
CA PHE A 273 -2.43 -18.97 13.29
C PHE A 273 -3.71 -18.93 14.11
N LYS A 274 -3.86 -17.91 14.95
CA LYS A 274 -5.09 -17.73 15.75
C LYS A 274 -6.33 -17.60 14.86
N ASP A 275 -6.25 -16.78 13.82
CA ASP A 275 -7.35 -16.56 12.87
C ASP A 275 -7.62 -17.80 12.00
N ALA A 276 -6.62 -18.65 11.79
CA ALA A 276 -6.75 -19.97 11.15
C ALA A 276 -7.28 -21.09 12.11
N GLY A 277 -7.64 -20.75 13.34
CA GLY A 277 -8.19 -21.71 14.32
C GLY A 277 -7.14 -22.54 15.05
N ALA A 278 -5.88 -22.13 15.04
CA ALA A 278 -4.80 -22.80 15.75
C ALA A 278 -4.32 -22.01 16.98
N ASP A 279 -3.64 -22.68 17.88
CA ASP A 279 -2.88 -22.08 18.96
C ASP A 279 -1.40 -22.06 18.57
N TYR A 280 -0.77 -20.92 18.70
CA TYR A 280 0.67 -20.80 18.48
C TYR A 280 1.43 -21.20 19.75
N PHE A 281 2.54 -21.92 19.64
CA PHE A 281 3.28 -22.41 20.81
C PHE A 281 3.82 -21.29 21.72
N LEU A 282 4.06 -20.08 21.16
CA LEU A 282 4.42 -18.88 21.91
C LEU A 282 3.26 -17.89 22.06
N LYS A 283 2.00 -18.33 22.05
CA LYS A 283 0.81 -17.46 22.12
C LYS A 283 0.79 -16.50 23.31
N ASP A 284 1.42 -16.89 24.41
CA ASP A 284 1.48 -16.09 25.65
C ASP A 284 2.73 -15.18 25.72
N ASP A 285 3.58 -15.19 24.71
CA ASP A 285 4.73 -14.28 24.60
C ASP A 285 4.26 -12.90 24.15
N GLU A 286 4.57 -11.88 24.97
CA GLU A 286 4.10 -10.51 24.75
C GLU A 286 4.83 -9.74 23.61
N ARG A 287 5.89 -10.32 23.04
CA ARG A 287 6.66 -9.71 21.95
C ARG A 287 5.96 -9.87 20.62
N SER A 288 6.09 -8.87 19.76
CA SER A 288 5.64 -8.91 18.37
C SER A 288 6.75 -9.31 17.39
N GLY A 289 8.01 -9.15 17.79
CA GLY A 289 9.20 -9.40 16.97
C GLY A 289 9.83 -10.76 17.16
N GLY A 290 11.07 -10.88 16.66
CA GLY A 290 11.87 -12.10 16.77
C GLY A 290 12.23 -12.47 18.20
N VAL A 291 12.19 -13.75 18.48
CA VAL A 291 12.48 -14.37 19.78
C VAL A 291 13.54 -15.45 19.56
N THR A 292 14.57 -15.43 20.39
CA THR A 292 15.58 -16.49 20.43
C THR A 292 15.33 -17.36 21.64
N LEU A 293 15.20 -18.65 21.43
CA LEU A 293 14.95 -19.66 22.46
C LEU A 293 16.15 -20.63 22.52
N ASP A 294 16.47 -21.09 23.73
CA ASP A 294 17.40 -22.20 23.89
C ASP A 294 16.75 -23.53 23.47
N PHE A 295 17.58 -24.51 23.21
CA PHE A 295 17.11 -25.80 22.69
C PHE A 295 16.27 -26.61 23.67
N GLU A 296 16.50 -26.47 24.99
CA GLU A 296 15.74 -27.18 26.02
C GLU A 296 14.31 -26.64 26.07
N THR A 297 14.14 -25.32 26.05
CA THR A 297 12.82 -24.68 25.96
C THR A 297 12.06 -25.15 24.73
N VAL A 298 12.73 -25.19 23.57
CA VAL A 298 12.15 -25.65 22.31
C VAL A 298 11.72 -27.09 22.38
N TYR A 299 12.58 -27.98 22.89
CA TYR A 299 12.31 -29.41 22.98
C TYR A 299 11.06 -29.70 23.85
N ASN A 300 10.96 -29.00 24.99
CA ASN A 300 9.82 -29.18 25.91
C ASN A 300 8.49 -28.67 25.31
N GLN A 301 8.53 -27.66 24.42
CA GLN A 301 7.32 -27.09 23.80
C GLN A 301 6.95 -27.77 22.48
N ALA A 302 7.93 -28.36 21.78
CA ALA A 302 7.70 -29.01 20.50
C ALA A 302 6.99 -30.35 20.63
N ASP A 303 7.10 -31.02 21.80
CA ASP A 303 6.48 -32.33 22.06
C ASP A 303 4.94 -32.26 22.07
N ASP A 304 4.39 -31.10 22.43
CA ASP A 304 2.93 -30.84 22.43
C ASP A 304 2.38 -30.35 21.10
N ALA A 305 3.23 -30.14 20.09
CA ALA A 305 2.80 -29.53 18.82
C ALA A 305 2.13 -30.56 17.89
N ASP A 306 0.96 -30.18 17.35
CA ASP A 306 0.25 -30.98 16.35
C ASP A 306 0.83 -30.72 14.92
N TYR A 307 1.43 -29.54 14.67
CA TYR A 307 1.98 -29.12 13.37
C TYR A 307 3.26 -28.30 13.52
N TRP A 308 4.12 -28.46 12.52
CA TRP A 308 5.35 -27.68 12.34
C TRP A 308 5.52 -27.22 10.91
#